data_f7a6f03b4778c19e72aac2e4fb3c914b
#
_entry.id   f7a6f03b4778c19e72aac2e4fb3c914b
#
_cell.length_a   1.000
_cell.length_b   1.000
_cell.length_c   1.000
_cell.angle_alpha   90.00
_cell.angle_beta   90.00
_cell.angle_gamma   90.00
#
_symmetry.space_group_name_H-M   'P 1'
#
loop_
_entity.id
_entity.type
_entity.pdbx_description
1 polymer ?
#
loop_
_entity_poly.entity_id
_entity_poly.type
_entity_poly.pdbx_seq_one_letter_code
_entity_poly.pdbx_strand_id
1 'polypeptide(L)'
;MEIKLNAIYTLGTVAFCGGAGEDEILDVMAFFLEIIESDGASVDAQDEGEVVVAALEQWGLLATEIDDLEQETETAVEAFVEQLESADAEVQIAAGENIALLYEKSYTAQEDDEDVSGAEDPEDPEGDPEAVWNGTKMIKRYQVYRRQDQLLHTLDALARASTRRISKKDRKMLHSSFADIRNSVEKPTRGPGYSTAIDQETGRVYGSGRIKLKGYKSAEIRVDKWWKLMRLNALRRTLQGGFVHHYDQNDVVSTALPFSMSSRR
;
A
#
# COMPACT_ATOMS: atom_id res chain seq x y z
N MET A 1 -18.78 15.20 -10.17
CA MET A 1 -17.59 14.36 -10.11
C MET A 1 -16.48 15.04 -9.31
N GLU A 2 -15.79 16.01 -9.86
CA GLU A 2 -14.62 16.68 -9.26
C GLU A 2 -14.80 17.11 -7.78
N ILE A 3 -16.01 17.59 -7.41
CA ILE A 3 -16.29 17.97 -6.00
C ILE A 3 -16.22 16.77 -5.07
N LYS A 4 -16.77 15.62 -5.43
CA LYS A 4 -16.76 14.40 -4.59
C LYS A 4 -15.33 13.87 -4.45
N LEU A 5 -14.61 13.82 -5.56
CA LEU A 5 -13.21 13.42 -5.60
C LEU A 5 -12.34 14.29 -4.65
N ASN A 6 -12.46 15.61 -4.79
CA ASN A 6 -11.73 16.55 -3.94
C ASN A 6 -12.15 16.46 -2.46
N ALA A 7 -13.44 16.18 -2.17
CA ALA A 7 -13.92 16.00 -0.80
C ALA A 7 -13.29 14.74 -0.15
N ILE A 8 -13.22 13.61 -0.86
CA ILE A 8 -12.59 12.37 -0.38
C ILE A 8 -11.11 12.61 -0.07
N TYR A 9 -10.36 13.19 -1.02
CA TYR A 9 -8.95 13.49 -0.81
C TYR A 9 -8.72 14.48 0.35
N THR A 10 -9.57 15.49 0.46
CA THR A 10 -9.48 16.48 1.54
C THR A 10 -9.75 15.82 2.90
N LEU A 11 -10.80 15.01 3.01
CA LEU A 11 -11.17 14.34 4.25
C LEU A 11 -10.02 13.44 4.75
N GLY A 12 -9.49 12.56 3.89
CA GLY A 12 -8.38 11.69 4.29
C GLY A 12 -7.10 12.46 4.62
N THR A 13 -6.75 13.47 3.83
CA THR A 13 -5.58 14.32 4.10
C THR A 13 -5.72 15.09 5.41
N VAL A 14 -6.90 15.64 5.72
CA VAL A 14 -7.14 16.37 6.97
C VAL A 14 -7.13 15.43 8.17
N ALA A 15 -7.73 14.25 8.07
CA ALA A 15 -7.65 13.24 9.12
C ALA A 15 -6.19 12.83 9.40
N PHE A 16 -5.41 12.58 8.34
CA PHE A 16 -3.99 12.20 8.46
C PHE A 16 -3.10 13.32 9.04
N CYS A 17 -3.22 14.55 8.54
CA CYS A 17 -2.34 15.67 8.93
C CYS A 17 -2.88 16.48 10.10
N GLY A 18 -4.17 16.39 10.40
CA GLY A 18 -4.88 17.25 11.36
C GLY A 18 -4.78 16.78 12.82
N GLY A 19 -4.17 15.63 13.08
CA GLY A 19 -4.05 15.06 14.42
C GLY A 19 -5.35 14.45 14.92
N ALA A 20 -6.15 13.86 14.03
CA ALA A 20 -7.28 13.03 14.41
C ALA A 20 -6.80 11.88 15.31
N GLY A 21 -7.60 11.53 16.32
CA GLY A 21 -7.36 10.34 17.13
C GLY A 21 -7.64 9.06 16.35
N GLU A 22 -7.23 7.93 16.91
CA GLU A 22 -7.38 6.63 16.26
C GLU A 22 -8.86 6.32 15.95
N ASP A 23 -9.77 6.59 16.90
CA ASP A 23 -11.21 6.36 16.70
C ASP A 23 -11.77 7.18 15.54
N GLU A 24 -11.39 8.46 15.41
CA GLU A 24 -11.81 9.32 14.30
C GLU A 24 -11.21 8.85 12.96
N ILE A 25 -10.00 8.33 12.97
CA ILE A 25 -9.37 7.74 11.77
C ILE A 25 -10.14 6.51 11.34
N LEU A 26 -10.49 5.61 12.27
CA LEU A 26 -11.26 4.40 12.00
C LEU A 26 -12.65 4.72 11.45
N ASP A 27 -13.34 5.73 11.99
CA ASP A 27 -14.63 6.19 11.46
C ASP A 27 -14.52 6.67 10.00
N VAL A 28 -13.47 7.42 9.67
CA VAL A 28 -13.22 7.87 8.29
C VAL A 28 -12.85 6.71 7.39
N MET A 29 -12.07 5.74 7.87
CA MET A 29 -11.75 4.52 7.13
C MET A 29 -13.01 3.69 6.83
N ALA A 30 -13.91 3.54 7.81
CA ALA A 30 -15.19 2.87 7.60
C ALA A 30 -16.05 3.56 6.52
N PHE A 31 -16.10 4.89 6.52
CA PHE A 31 -16.78 5.65 5.47
C PHE A 31 -16.15 5.42 4.08
N PHE A 32 -14.83 5.38 3.97
CA PHE A 32 -14.17 5.06 2.69
C PHE A 32 -14.43 3.63 2.26
N LEU A 33 -14.47 2.68 3.20
CA LEU A 33 -14.79 1.30 2.90
C LEU A 33 -16.22 1.15 2.33
N GLU A 34 -17.20 1.88 2.85
CA GLU A 34 -18.57 1.91 2.31
C GLU A 34 -18.60 2.40 0.84
N ILE A 35 -17.76 3.39 0.49
CA ILE A 35 -17.63 3.84 -0.90
C ILE A 35 -17.04 2.73 -1.80
N ILE A 36 -16.04 2.01 -1.31
CA ILE A 36 -15.36 0.94 -2.04
C ILE A 36 -16.30 -0.24 -2.26
N GLU A 37 -16.99 -0.71 -1.21
CA GLU A 37 -17.94 -1.82 -1.25
C GLU A 37 -19.15 -1.56 -2.15
N SER A 38 -19.60 -0.30 -2.19
CA SER A 38 -20.75 0.10 -3.01
C SER A 38 -20.38 0.52 -4.45
N ASP A 39 -19.09 0.40 -4.84
CA ASP A 39 -18.58 0.91 -6.13
C ASP A 39 -19.00 2.37 -6.40
N GLY A 40 -18.88 3.21 -5.35
CA GLY A 40 -19.22 4.62 -5.35
C GLY A 40 -20.71 4.95 -5.18
N ALA A 41 -21.60 3.95 -5.13
CA ALA A 41 -23.04 4.20 -5.06
C ALA A 41 -23.47 4.90 -3.76
N SER A 42 -22.81 4.65 -2.62
CA SER A 42 -23.11 5.29 -1.34
C SER A 42 -22.97 6.82 -1.36
N VAL A 43 -22.20 7.34 -2.29
CA VAL A 43 -21.98 8.78 -2.49
C VAL A 43 -22.55 9.28 -3.82
N ASP A 44 -23.53 8.59 -4.42
CA ASP A 44 -24.12 8.89 -5.73
C ASP A 44 -23.09 9.04 -6.87
N ALA A 45 -22.05 8.20 -6.87
CA ALA A 45 -20.99 8.17 -7.86
C ALA A 45 -20.80 6.76 -8.44
N GLN A 46 -21.90 6.06 -8.68
CA GLN A 46 -21.90 4.71 -9.22
C GLN A 46 -21.16 4.64 -10.57
N ASP A 47 -20.38 3.59 -10.75
CA ASP A 47 -19.54 3.35 -11.95
C ASP A 47 -18.46 4.43 -12.21
N GLU A 48 -18.12 5.25 -11.22
CA GLU A 48 -17.11 6.29 -11.32
C GLU A 48 -15.79 5.82 -10.68
N GLY A 49 -14.96 5.10 -11.44
CA GLY A 49 -13.71 4.52 -10.97
C GLY A 49 -12.78 5.48 -10.24
N GLU A 50 -12.69 6.75 -10.66
CA GLU A 50 -11.86 7.76 -9.98
C GLU A 50 -12.28 8.00 -8.53
N VAL A 51 -13.57 7.87 -8.19
CA VAL A 51 -14.09 8.04 -6.82
C VAL A 51 -13.70 6.84 -5.97
N VAL A 52 -13.79 5.63 -6.53
CA VAL A 52 -13.36 4.39 -5.86
C VAL A 52 -11.85 4.39 -5.64
N VAL A 53 -11.06 4.80 -6.63
CA VAL A 53 -9.60 4.99 -6.49
C VAL A 53 -9.27 5.96 -5.36
N ALA A 54 -9.94 7.12 -5.31
CA ALA A 54 -9.71 8.09 -4.24
C ALA A 54 -10.03 7.52 -2.86
N ALA A 55 -11.13 6.77 -2.71
CA ALA A 55 -11.48 6.11 -1.47
C ALA A 55 -10.43 5.05 -1.06
N LEU A 56 -9.99 4.20 -2.00
CA LEU A 56 -8.93 3.21 -1.79
C LEU A 56 -7.60 3.86 -1.35
N GLU A 57 -7.16 4.91 -2.05
CA GLU A 57 -5.91 5.61 -1.73
C GLU A 57 -5.97 6.32 -0.37
N GLN A 58 -7.12 6.89 0.01
CA GLN A 58 -7.27 7.55 1.30
C GLN A 58 -7.46 6.54 2.44
N TRP A 59 -8.15 5.42 2.20
CA TRP A 59 -8.19 4.33 3.15
C TRP A 59 -6.79 3.81 3.47
N GLY A 60 -5.99 3.52 2.44
CA GLY A 60 -4.61 3.07 2.59
C GLY A 60 -3.71 4.09 3.29
N LEU A 61 -3.88 5.39 3.01
CA LEU A 61 -3.16 6.45 3.72
C LEU A 61 -3.45 6.41 5.22
N LEU A 62 -4.72 6.35 5.61
CA LEU A 62 -5.14 6.31 7.01
C LEU A 62 -4.72 5.02 7.71
N ALA A 63 -4.81 3.88 7.04
CA ALA A 63 -4.33 2.60 7.55
C ALA A 63 -2.83 2.61 7.90
N THR A 64 -2.04 3.54 7.34
CA THR A 64 -0.63 3.69 7.75
C THR A 64 -0.44 4.26 9.15
N GLU A 65 -1.45 4.93 9.72
CA GLU A 65 -1.43 5.50 11.08
C GLU A 65 -1.84 4.50 12.16
N ILE A 66 -2.57 3.45 11.78
CA ILE A 66 -3.05 2.42 12.71
C ILE A 66 -1.96 1.36 12.92
N ASP A 67 -1.63 1.05 14.16
CA ASP A 67 -0.60 0.07 14.47
C ASP A 67 -1.13 -1.36 14.30
N ASP A 68 -2.27 -1.68 14.88
CA ASP A 68 -2.95 -2.97 14.76
C ASP A 68 -4.15 -2.86 13.80
N LEU A 69 -4.06 -3.55 12.68
CA LEU A 69 -5.09 -3.57 11.62
C LEU A 69 -5.83 -4.92 11.53
N GLU A 70 -5.77 -5.77 12.53
CA GLU A 70 -6.38 -7.11 12.45
C GLU A 70 -7.88 -7.02 12.15
N GLN A 71 -8.61 -6.21 12.93
CA GLN A 71 -10.06 -6.05 12.79
C GLN A 71 -10.44 -5.37 11.46
N GLU A 72 -9.74 -4.30 11.08
CA GLU A 72 -9.95 -3.57 9.83
C GLU A 72 -9.63 -4.45 8.62
N THR A 73 -8.64 -5.35 8.76
CA THR A 73 -8.29 -6.32 7.72
C THR A 73 -9.43 -7.30 7.47
N GLU A 74 -10.04 -7.85 8.52
CA GLU A 74 -11.16 -8.79 8.36
C GLU A 74 -12.34 -8.17 7.60
N THR A 75 -12.62 -6.90 7.81
CA THR A 75 -13.73 -6.18 7.16
C THR A 75 -13.39 -5.73 5.74
N ALA A 76 -12.16 -5.28 5.49
CA ALA A 76 -11.80 -4.62 4.23
C ALA A 76 -11.24 -5.56 3.14
N VAL A 77 -10.61 -6.68 3.53
CA VAL A 77 -9.87 -7.52 2.59
C VAL A 77 -10.74 -8.10 1.48
N GLU A 78 -11.97 -8.52 1.79
CA GLU A 78 -12.90 -9.07 0.78
C GLU A 78 -13.29 -8.00 -0.23
N ALA A 79 -13.58 -6.77 0.21
CA ALA A 79 -13.90 -5.66 -0.68
C ALA A 79 -12.71 -5.34 -1.62
N PHE A 80 -11.49 -5.33 -1.11
CA PHE A 80 -10.31 -5.10 -1.95
C PHE A 80 -10.08 -6.22 -2.96
N VAL A 81 -10.31 -7.48 -2.57
CA VAL A 81 -10.21 -8.62 -3.48
C VAL A 81 -11.28 -8.53 -4.58
N GLU A 82 -12.51 -8.10 -4.25
CA GLU A 82 -13.56 -7.85 -5.24
C GLU A 82 -13.17 -6.76 -6.24
N GLN A 83 -12.56 -5.67 -5.77
CA GLN A 83 -12.09 -4.58 -6.63
C GLN A 83 -10.93 -4.97 -7.57
N LEU A 84 -10.25 -6.09 -7.35
CA LEU A 84 -9.32 -6.65 -8.34
C LEU A 84 -10.01 -7.11 -9.63
N GLU A 85 -11.33 -7.35 -9.60
CA GLU A 85 -12.15 -7.72 -10.76
C GLU A 85 -12.71 -6.50 -11.51
N SER A 86 -12.49 -5.29 -11.01
CA SER A 86 -12.93 -4.05 -11.65
C SER A 86 -12.45 -3.97 -13.11
N ALA A 87 -13.24 -3.32 -13.96
CA ALA A 87 -12.84 -3.02 -15.33
C ALA A 87 -11.80 -1.89 -15.43
N ASP A 88 -11.65 -1.10 -14.35
CA ASP A 88 -10.72 0.02 -14.25
C ASP A 88 -9.37 -0.45 -13.67
N ALA A 89 -8.31 -0.24 -14.45
CA ALA A 89 -6.96 -0.64 -14.06
C ALA A 89 -6.41 0.13 -12.85
N GLU A 90 -6.82 1.39 -12.66
CA GLU A 90 -6.38 2.21 -11.53
C GLU A 90 -7.07 1.73 -10.24
N VAL A 91 -8.35 1.34 -10.30
CA VAL A 91 -9.07 0.69 -9.19
C VAL A 91 -8.38 -0.61 -8.80
N GLN A 92 -8.08 -1.48 -9.78
CA GLN A 92 -7.39 -2.74 -9.53
C GLN A 92 -6.03 -2.53 -8.83
N ILE A 93 -5.23 -1.56 -9.29
CA ILE A 93 -3.92 -1.25 -8.70
C ILE A 93 -4.09 -0.73 -7.28
N ALA A 94 -4.97 0.24 -7.05
CA ALA A 94 -5.17 0.82 -5.72
C ALA A 94 -5.68 -0.23 -4.71
N ALA A 95 -6.57 -1.13 -5.12
CA ALA A 95 -7.03 -2.26 -4.31
C ALA A 95 -5.87 -3.22 -3.98
N GLY A 96 -5.08 -3.58 -4.99
CA GLY A 96 -3.91 -4.44 -4.82
C GLY A 96 -2.84 -3.83 -3.90
N GLU A 97 -2.60 -2.52 -3.98
CA GLU A 97 -1.66 -1.81 -3.09
C GLU A 97 -2.15 -1.85 -1.62
N ASN A 98 -3.47 -1.71 -1.38
CA ASN A 98 -4.05 -1.87 -0.06
C ASN A 98 -3.90 -3.31 0.46
N ILE A 99 -4.16 -4.33 -0.37
CA ILE A 99 -3.90 -5.72 0.00
C ILE A 99 -2.43 -5.90 0.41
N ALA A 100 -1.49 -5.39 -0.38
CA ALA A 100 -0.06 -5.49 -0.07
C ALA A 100 0.31 -4.76 1.24
N LEU A 101 -0.33 -3.62 1.55
CA LEU A 101 -0.18 -2.93 2.83
C LEU A 101 -0.68 -3.80 4.00
N LEU A 102 -1.86 -4.44 3.87
CA LEU A 102 -2.40 -5.32 4.90
C LEU A 102 -1.44 -6.48 5.21
N TYR A 103 -0.88 -7.11 4.16
CA TYR A 103 0.14 -8.15 4.34
C TYR A 103 1.40 -7.60 5.01
N GLU A 104 1.86 -6.40 4.65
CA GLU A 104 3.01 -5.76 5.29
C GLU A 104 2.76 -5.47 6.78
N LYS A 105 1.58 -4.96 7.11
CA LYS A 105 1.17 -4.61 8.49
C LYS A 105 0.91 -5.85 9.36
N SER A 106 0.57 -6.99 8.78
CA SER A 106 0.37 -8.24 9.52
C SER A 106 1.67 -8.82 10.10
N TYR A 107 2.83 -8.23 9.76
CA TYR A 107 4.13 -8.61 10.31
C TYR A 107 4.72 -7.47 11.13
N THR A 108 5.06 -7.73 12.39
CA THR A 108 5.75 -6.79 13.27
C THR A 108 7.10 -7.33 13.72
N ALA A 109 7.96 -6.46 14.24
CA ALA A 109 9.24 -6.87 14.82
C ALA A 109 9.01 -7.78 16.03
N GLN A 110 9.84 -8.81 16.17
CA GLN A 110 9.86 -9.63 17.38
C GLN A 110 10.41 -8.80 18.55
N GLU A 111 9.71 -8.80 19.68
CA GLU A 111 10.20 -8.20 20.92
C GLU A 111 11.19 -9.14 21.63
N ASP A 112 12.15 -8.59 22.40
CA ASP A 112 13.24 -9.34 23.00
C ASP A 112 12.77 -10.38 24.05
N ASP A 113 11.57 -10.20 24.60
CA ASP A 113 10.93 -11.05 25.60
C ASP A 113 9.86 -12.00 25.03
N GLU A 114 9.62 -11.95 23.72
CA GLU A 114 8.66 -12.81 23.02
C GLU A 114 9.25 -14.22 22.78
N ASP A 115 8.82 -15.18 23.60
CA ASP A 115 9.19 -16.58 23.42
C ASP A 115 8.29 -17.24 22.37
N VAL A 116 8.78 -17.36 21.13
CA VAL A 116 8.04 -17.87 19.96
C VAL A 116 7.84 -19.40 20.01
N SER A 117 8.23 -20.06 21.13
CA SER A 117 8.18 -21.52 21.25
C SER A 117 6.76 -22.14 21.31
N GLY A 118 5.70 -21.32 21.19
CA GLY A 118 4.32 -21.78 21.33
C GLY A 118 3.34 -21.46 20.19
N ALA A 119 3.75 -20.70 19.21
CA ALA A 119 2.88 -20.33 18.08
C ALA A 119 3.31 -21.07 16.79
N GLU A 120 3.41 -22.40 16.88
CA GLU A 120 3.33 -23.20 15.66
C GLU A 120 1.84 -23.23 15.27
N ASP A 121 1.45 -22.35 14.33
CA ASP A 121 0.19 -22.47 13.61
C ASP A 121 0.24 -23.83 12.88
N PRO A 122 -0.63 -24.80 13.20
CA PRO A 122 -0.60 -26.10 12.55
C PRO A 122 -0.92 -26.00 11.04
N GLU A 123 -1.39 -24.87 10.55
CA GLU A 123 -1.65 -24.60 9.12
C GLU A 123 -0.47 -23.89 8.41
N ASP A 124 0.52 -23.36 9.15
CA ASP A 124 1.75 -22.78 8.60
C ASP A 124 3.00 -23.36 9.31
N PRO A 125 3.34 -24.65 9.02
CA PRO A 125 4.48 -25.32 9.63
C PRO A 125 5.85 -24.75 9.21
N GLU A 126 5.88 -23.84 8.26
CA GLU A 126 7.06 -23.15 7.75
C GLU A 126 6.86 -21.64 7.85
N GLY A 127 6.72 -21.09 9.07
CA GLY A 127 6.85 -19.65 9.28
C GLY A 127 8.12 -19.18 8.55
N ASP A 128 8.00 -18.22 7.61
CA ASP A 128 9.10 -17.85 6.71
C ASP A 128 10.37 -17.55 7.53
N PRO A 129 11.36 -18.45 7.58
CA PRO A 129 12.58 -18.26 8.36
C PRO A 129 13.41 -17.08 7.84
N GLU A 130 13.04 -16.54 6.66
CA GLU A 130 13.63 -15.37 6.04
C GLU A 130 12.85 -14.06 6.31
N ALA A 131 11.81 -14.07 7.16
CA ALA A 131 11.09 -12.87 7.54
C ALA A 131 11.98 -11.92 8.39
N VAL A 132 13.01 -11.39 7.76
CA VAL A 132 13.95 -10.44 8.36
C VAL A 132 13.88 -9.11 7.62
N TRP A 133 13.66 -8.02 8.35
CA TRP A 133 13.75 -6.68 7.82
C TRP A 133 14.84 -5.88 8.54
N ASN A 134 15.83 -5.38 7.79
CA ASN A 134 16.99 -4.66 8.33
C ASN A 134 17.72 -5.38 9.48
N GLY A 135 17.76 -6.72 9.46
CA GLY A 135 18.37 -7.53 10.50
C GLY A 135 17.49 -7.85 11.70
N THR A 136 16.25 -7.35 11.75
CA THR A 136 15.25 -7.63 12.77
C THR A 136 14.34 -8.76 12.29
N LYS A 137 14.14 -9.79 13.12
CA LYS A 137 13.19 -10.86 12.82
C LYS A 137 11.77 -10.30 12.90
N MET A 138 10.96 -10.62 11.89
CA MET A 138 9.56 -10.22 11.80
C MET A 138 8.67 -11.41 12.11
N ILE A 139 7.58 -11.18 12.82
CA ILE A 139 6.62 -12.21 13.21
C ILE A 139 5.26 -11.86 12.61
N LYS A 140 4.60 -12.86 12.04
CA LYS A 140 3.22 -12.77 11.59
C LYS A 140 2.30 -12.68 12.80
N ARG A 141 1.43 -11.67 12.85
CA ARG A 141 0.49 -11.43 13.96
C ARG A 141 -0.90 -12.01 13.69
N TYR A 142 -1.37 -11.91 12.44
CA TYR A 142 -2.68 -12.40 12.05
C TYR A 142 -2.69 -12.84 10.57
N GLN A 143 -3.70 -13.59 10.19
CA GLN A 143 -3.89 -14.03 8.81
C GLN A 143 -4.73 -12.99 8.06
N VAL A 144 -4.16 -12.40 6.99
CA VAL A 144 -4.83 -11.36 6.20
C VAL A 144 -5.99 -11.92 5.38
N TYR A 145 -5.77 -13.02 4.67
CA TYR A 145 -6.78 -13.60 3.79
C TYR A 145 -6.70 -15.11 3.75
N ARG A 146 -7.82 -15.81 4.03
CA ARG A 146 -7.85 -17.27 4.12
C ARG A 146 -7.59 -17.99 2.79
N ARG A 147 -7.99 -17.36 1.66
CA ARG A 147 -7.83 -17.91 0.31
C ARG A 147 -6.61 -17.32 -0.41
N GLN A 148 -5.47 -17.29 0.27
CA GLN A 148 -4.24 -16.68 -0.26
C GLN A 148 -3.80 -17.27 -1.60
N ASP A 149 -3.95 -18.57 -1.82
CA ASP A 149 -3.61 -19.22 -3.11
C ASP A 149 -4.44 -18.69 -4.27
N GLN A 150 -5.76 -18.46 -4.04
CA GLN A 150 -6.63 -17.87 -5.06
C GLN A 150 -6.24 -16.41 -5.33
N LEU A 151 -5.93 -15.66 -4.29
CA LEU A 151 -5.45 -14.29 -4.42
C LEU A 151 -4.15 -14.22 -5.23
N LEU A 152 -3.17 -15.05 -4.92
CA LEU A 152 -1.91 -15.14 -5.67
C LEU A 152 -2.14 -15.50 -7.14
N HIS A 153 -3.08 -16.41 -7.42
CA HIS A 153 -3.45 -16.76 -8.79
C HIS A 153 -4.09 -15.57 -9.54
N THR A 154 -4.98 -14.83 -8.88
CA THR A 154 -5.60 -13.61 -9.45
C THR A 154 -4.55 -12.53 -9.73
N LEU A 155 -3.66 -12.25 -8.79
CA LEU A 155 -2.58 -11.27 -8.94
C LEU A 155 -1.60 -11.67 -10.06
N ASP A 156 -1.32 -12.96 -10.21
CA ASP A 156 -0.49 -13.51 -11.30
C ASP A 156 -1.16 -13.35 -12.67
N ALA A 157 -2.48 -13.56 -12.74
CA ALA A 157 -3.26 -13.33 -13.94
C ALA A 157 -3.26 -11.84 -14.35
N LEU A 158 -3.44 -10.93 -13.39
CA LEU A 158 -3.38 -9.48 -13.62
C LEU A 158 -1.98 -9.02 -14.02
N ALA A 159 -0.93 -9.53 -13.37
CA ALA A 159 0.46 -9.26 -13.74
C ALA A 159 0.82 -9.70 -15.16
N ARG A 160 0.11 -10.71 -15.73
CA ARG A 160 0.32 -11.23 -17.08
C ARG A 160 -0.73 -10.77 -18.08
N ALA A 161 -1.73 -10.00 -17.65
CA ALA A 161 -2.84 -9.60 -18.48
C ALA A 161 -2.37 -8.88 -19.76
N SER A 162 -2.60 -9.51 -20.90
CA SER A 162 -2.15 -9.07 -22.23
C SER A 162 -3.34 -8.58 -23.07
N THR A 163 -4.18 -7.71 -22.51
CA THR A 163 -5.36 -7.25 -23.24
C THR A 163 -4.95 -6.26 -24.34
N ARG A 164 -5.28 -6.58 -25.59
CA ARG A 164 -5.01 -5.72 -26.77
C ARG A 164 -5.69 -4.34 -26.70
N ARG A 165 -6.61 -4.15 -25.75
CA ARG A 165 -7.38 -2.91 -25.57
C ARG A 165 -6.68 -1.89 -24.67
N ILE A 166 -5.64 -2.29 -23.91
CA ILE A 166 -4.92 -1.44 -22.96
C ILE A 166 -3.70 -0.85 -23.66
N SER A 167 -3.38 0.44 -23.40
CA SER A 167 -2.21 1.09 -23.96
C SER A 167 -0.92 0.40 -23.50
N LYS A 168 0.18 0.53 -24.30
CA LYS A 168 1.48 -0.06 -23.93
C LYS A 168 1.98 0.48 -22.57
N LYS A 169 1.69 1.75 -22.27
CA LYS A 169 2.08 2.41 -21.02
C LYS A 169 1.32 1.82 -19.83
N ASP A 170 -0.01 1.69 -19.94
CA ASP A 170 -0.87 1.20 -18.87
C ASP A 170 -0.61 -0.30 -18.62
N ARG A 171 -0.37 -1.08 -19.68
CA ARG A 171 0.05 -2.48 -19.56
C ARG A 171 1.36 -2.62 -18.78
N LYS A 172 2.35 -1.76 -19.07
CA LYS A 172 3.62 -1.77 -18.35
C LYS A 172 3.42 -1.44 -16.88
N MET A 173 2.57 -0.45 -16.59
CA MET A 173 2.22 -0.05 -15.22
C MET A 173 1.54 -1.20 -14.48
N LEU A 174 0.51 -1.81 -15.06
CA LEU A 174 -0.18 -2.97 -14.49
C LEU A 174 0.77 -4.12 -14.17
N HIS A 175 1.60 -4.54 -15.13
CA HIS A 175 2.55 -5.64 -14.93
C HIS A 175 3.54 -5.34 -13.80
N SER A 176 4.06 -4.12 -13.71
CA SER A 176 4.99 -3.72 -12.66
C SER A 176 4.31 -3.71 -11.30
N SER A 177 3.14 -3.06 -11.19
CA SER A 177 2.41 -2.94 -9.94
C SER A 177 1.98 -4.31 -9.40
N PHE A 178 1.36 -5.15 -10.24
CA PHE A 178 0.92 -6.47 -9.79
C PHE A 178 2.06 -7.45 -9.51
N ALA A 179 3.21 -7.32 -10.18
CA ALA A 179 4.39 -8.09 -9.82
C ALA A 179 4.91 -7.73 -8.42
N ASP A 180 4.89 -6.44 -8.05
CA ASP A 180 5.27 -5.97 -6.73
C ASP A 180 4.25 -6.37 -5.66
N ILE A 181 2.94 -6.19 -5.93
CA ILE A 181 1.84 -6.58 -5.05
C ILE A 181 1.89 -8.09 -4.77
N ARG A 182 1.96 -8.91 -5.83
CA ARG A 182 2.08 -10.37 -5.70
C ARG A 182 3.27 -10.77 -4.84
N ASN A 183 4.44 -10.17 -5.10
CA ASN A 183 5.64 -10.44 -4.33
C ASN A 183 5.48 -10.08 -2.84
N SER A 184 4.74 -9.03 -2.52
CA SER A 184 4.47 -8.62 -1.13
C SER A 184 3.45 -9.52 -0.44
N VAL A 185 2.47 -10.06 -1.16
CA VAL A 185 1.53 -11.07 -0.63
C VAL A 185 2.27 -12.38 -0.33
N GLU A 186 3.20 -12.79 -1.19
CA GLU A 186 4.02 -13.99 -1.00
C GLU A 186 5.11 -13.80 0.07
N LYS A 187 5.69 -12.59 0.15
CA LYS A 187 6.77 -12.23 1.06
C LYS A 187 6.56 -10.82 1.65
N PRO A 188 5.74 -10.68 2.68
CA PRO A 188 5.28 -9.38 3.21
C PRO A 188 6.38 -8.41 3.65
N THR A 189 7.55 -8.93 4.04
CA THR A 189 8.67 -8.12 4.49
C THR A 189 9.41 -7.37 3.37
N ARG A 190 9.13 -7.69 2.10
CA ARG A 190 9.91 -7.18 0.96
C ARG A 190 9.51 -5.79 0.49
N GLY A 191 8.26 -5.39 0.61
CA GLY A 191 7.77 -4.08 0.19
C GLY A 191 7.79 -3.82 -1.32
N PRO A 192 7.39 -2.60 -1.78
CA PRO A 192 7.33 -2.25 -3.18
C PRO A 192 8.72 -2.10 -3.81
N GLY A 193 8.81 -2.29 -5.13
CA GLY A 193 10.06 -2.17 -5.89
C GLY A 193 11.06 -3.30 -5.62
N TYR A 194 10.65 -4.34 -4.92
CA TYR A 194 11.47 -5.53 -4.65
C TYR A 194 11.24 -6.62 -5.69
N SER A 195 10.25 -6.45 -6.56
CA SER A 195 9.94 -7.44 -7.55
C SER A 195 11.06 -7.60 -8.56
N THR A 196 11.24 -8.84 -9.00
CA THR A 196 12.12 -9.20 -10.12
C THR A 196 11.46 -8.97 -11.48
N ALA A 197 10.38 -8.17 -11.53
CA ALA A 197 9.71 -7.85 -12.77
C ALA A 197 10.69 -7.19 -13.75
N ILE A 198 10.94 -7.86 -14.86
CA ILE A 198 11.86 -7.43 -15.90
C ILE A 198 11.04 -6.95 -17.09
N ASP A 199 11.36 -5.77 -17.60
CA ASP A 199 10.86 -5.30 -18.88
C ASP A 199 11.30 -6.28 -19.98
N GLN A 200 10.35 -6.99 -20.56
CA GLN A 200 10.63 -8.03 -21.57
C GLN A 200 11.26 -7.47 -22.86
N GLU A 201 11.07 -6.19 -23.15
CA GLU A 201 11.66 -5.55 -24.31
C GLU A 201 13.07 -5.02 -24.06
N THR A 202 13.34 -4.49 -22.85
CA THR A 202 14.62 -3.84 -22.54
C THR A 202 15.52 -4.66 -21.62
N GLY A 203 15.01 -5.75 -21.03
CA GLY A 203 15.72 -6.59 -20.06
C GLY A 203 16.05 -5.87 -18.73
N ARG A 204 15.46 -4.68 -18.49
CA ARG A 204 15.74 -3.89 -17.29
C ARG A 204 14.74 -4.21 -16.19
N VAL A 205 15.24 -4.31 -14.96
CA VAL A 205 14.41 -4.41 -13.77
C VAL A 205 13.60 -3.12 -13.62
N TYR A 206 12.29 -3.22 -13.39
CA TYR A 206 11.44 -2.08 -13.08
C TYR A 206 11.86 -1.50 -11.73
N GLY A 207 12.38 -0.33 -11.78
CA GLY A 207 12.66 0.66 -10.74
C GLY A 207 13.00 0.21 -9.32
N SER A 208 14.06 0.77 -8.77
CA SER A 208 14.22 0.81 -7.31
C SER A 208 13.40 1.98 -6.77
N GLY A 209 12.57 1.77 -5.73
CA GLY A 209 11.79 2.80 -5.05
C GLY A 209 12.63 3.85 -4.31
N ARG A 210 13.83 4.14 -4.80
CA ARG A 210 14.70 5.18 -4.24
C ARG A 210 14.31 6.53 -4.81
N ILE A 211 13.83 7.42 -3.97
CA ILE A 211 13.54 8.79 -4.32
C ILE A 211 14.67 9.67 -3.83
N LYS A 212 15.26 10.42 -4.76
CA LYS A 212 16.27 11.44 -4.45
C LYS A 212 15.56 12.77 -4.27
N LEU A 213 15.56 13.33 -3.06
CA LEU A 213 15.20 14.70 -2.86
C LEU A 213 16.36 15.61 -3.22
N LYS A 214 16.14 16.45 -4.23
CA LYS A 214 17.09 17.51 -4.59
C LYS A 214 16.97 18.67 -3.58
N GLY A 215 18.03 18.99 -2.87
CA GLY A 215 18.08 20.12 -1.93
C GLY A 215 18.75 19.77 -0.61
N TYR A 216 18.53 18.60 -0.09
CA TYR A 216 19.26 18.10 1.07
C TYR A 216 20.50 17.35 0.62
N LYS A 217 21.66 17.67 1.19
CA LYS A 217 22.98 17.08 0.88
C LYS A 217 22.90 15.54 0.79
N SER A 218 22.58 14.99 -0.38
CA SER A 218 22.60 13.55 -0.68
C SER A 218 21.61 12.69 0.15
N ALA A 219 20.62 13.26 0.82
CA ALA A 219 19.63 12.47 1.54
C ALA A 219 18.71 11.77 0.53
N GLU A 220 18.61 10.46 0.63
CA GLU A 220 17.70 9.65 -0.17
C GLU A 220 16.58 9.13 0.74
N ILE A 221 15.32 9.42 0.39
CA ILE A 221 14.20 8.68 0.98
C ILE A 221 14.14 7.34 0.23
N ARG A 222 14.32 6.26 0.97
CA ARG A 222 14.13 4.92 0.44
C ARG A 222 12.69 4.50 0.66
N VAL A 223 11.96 4.30 -0.41
CA VAL A 223 10.60 3.72 -0.38
C VAL A 223 10.73 2.21 -0.49
N ASP A 224 10.85 1.57 0.65
CA ASP A 224 11.05 0.13 0.81
C ASP A 224 9.89 -0.55 1.56
N LYS A 225 8.84 0.20 1.82
CA LYS A 225 7.63 -0.22 2.51
C LYS A 225 6.40 0.38 1.85
N TRP A 226 5.27 -0.35 1.88
CA TRP A 226 4.01 0.10 1.30
C TRP A 226 3.47 1.32 2.00
N TRP A 227 3.55 1.39 3.33
CA TRP A 227 3.13 2.57 4.07
C TRP A 227 3.90 3.84 3.64
N LYS A 228 5.19 3.73 3.34
CA LYS A 228 5.98 4.87 2.82
C LYS A 228 5.53 5.28 1.43
N LEU A 229 5.20 4.31 0.56
CA LEU A 229 4.72 4.59 -0.79
C LEU A 229 3.38 5.32 -0.74
N MET A 230 2.43 4.87 0.08
CA MET A 230 1.13 5.50 0.23
C MET A 230 1.22 6.93 0.76
N ARG A 231 1.99 7.14 1.83
CA ARG A 231 2.24 8.48 2.37
C ARG A 231 2.92 9.40 1.35
N LEU A 232 3.91 8.89 0.62
CA LEU A 232 4.58 9.65 -0.42
C LEU A 232 3.62 10.06 -1.53
N ASN A 233 2.77 9.15 -2.02
CA ASN A 233 1.80 9.43 -3.08
C ASN A 233 0.79 10.48 -2.63
N ALA A 234 0.25 10.35 -1.41
CA ALA A 234 -0.68 11.31 -0.82
C ALA A 234 -0.05 12.70 -0.64
N LEU A 235 1.16 12.77 -0.06
CA LEU A 235 1.88 14.04 0.14
C LEU A 235 2.22 14.71 -1.20
N ARG A 236 2.63 13.96 -2.21
CA ARG A 236 2.90 14.50 -3.55
C ARG A 236 1.65 15.01 -4.24
N ARG A 237 0.52 14.32 -4.09
CA ARG A 237 -0.76 14.78 -4.62
C ARG A 237 -1.17 16.09 -3.99
N THR A 238 -1.09 16.18 -2.66
CA THR A 238 -1.53 17.36 -1.89
C THR A 238 -0.59 18.54 -2.10
N LEU A 239 0.72 18.34 -2.03
CA LEU A 239 1.71 19.42 -2.04
C LEU A 239 2.26 19.72 -3.43
N GLN A 240 2.06 18.82 -4.40
CA GLN A 240 2.50 18.97 -5.79
C GLN A 240 3.96 19.47 -5.92
N GLY A 241 4.19 20.56 -6.63
CA GLY A 241 5.51 21.17 -6.78
C GLY A 241 6.12 21.73 -5.49
N GLY A 242 5.32 21.91 -4.44
CA GLY A 242 5.76 22.35 -3.12
C GLY A 242 6.32 21.25 -2.23
N PHE A 243 6.21 19.96 -2.61
CA PHE A 243 6.58 18.84 -1.76
C PHE A 243 7.98 18.95 -1.15
N VAL A 244 9.00 19.27 -1.93
CA VAL A 244 10.39 19.38 -1.45
C VAL A 244 10.54 20.51 -0.42
N HIS A 245 9.89 21.65 -0.67
CA HIS A 245 9.94 22.80 0.25
C HIS A 245 9.23 22.49 1.57
N HIS A 246 8.04 21.89 1.51
CA HIS A 246 7.31 21.44 2.71
C HIS A 246 8.07 20.37 3.47
N TYR A 247 8.75 19.46 2.77
CA TYR A 247 9.57 18.44 3.41
C TYR A 247 10.67 19.05 4.29
N ASP A 248 11.27 20.18 3.86
CA ASP A 248 12.34 20.90 4.58
C ASP A 248 11.81 21.79 5.73
N GLN A 249 10.58 22.29 5.62
CA GLN A 249 10.08 23.37 6.48
C GLN A 249 8.86 22.99 7.32
N ASN A 250 8.24 21.85 7.07
CA ASN A 250 7.02 21.42 7.74
C ASN A 250 7.26 20.08 8.45
N ASP A 251 7.25 20.11 9.77
CA ASP A 251 7.53 18.95 10.62
C ASP A 251 6.50 17.83 10.41
N VAL A 252 5.23 18.14 10.11
CA VAL A 252 4.22 17.13 9.80
C VAL A 252 4.63 16.31 8.58
N VAL A 253 5.12 16.95 7.52
CA VAL A 253 5.53 16.27 6.28
C VAL A 253 6.81 15.46 6.49
N SER A 254 7.79 16.00 7.21
CA SER A 254 9.06 15.30 7.47
C SER A 254 8.89 14.12 8.43
N THR A 255 8.00 14.24 9.41
CA THR A 255 7.66 13.15 10.36
C THR A 255 6.85 12.06 9.66
N ALA A 256 5.89 12.44 8.80
CA ALA A 256 5.08 11.48 8.05
C ALA A 256 5.92 10.57 7.14
N LEU A 257 7.08 11.04 6.67
CA LEU A 257 7.95 10.27 5.77
C LEU A 257 9.43 10.38 6.19
N PRO A 258 9.86 9.72 7.28
CA PRO A 258 11.19 9.87 7.83
C PRO A 258 12.29 9.37 6.88
N PHE A 259 13.43 10.04 6.87
CA PHE A 259 14.63 9.61 6.15
C PHE A 259 15.18 8.31 6.72
N SER A 260 15.51 7.37 5.84
CA SER A 260 16.43 6.30 6.19
C SER A 260 17.86 6.85 6.06
N MET A 261 18.49 7.17 7.18
CA MET A 261 19.91 7.52 7.18
C MET A 261 20.69 6.28 6.78
N SER A 262 21.13 6.20 5.53
CA SER A 262 22.13 5.22 5.13
C SER A 262 23.42 5.57 5.83
N SER A 263 23.79 4.83 6.88
CA SER A 263 25.13 4.90 7.42
C SER A 263 26.08 4.46 6.32
N ARG A 264 26.80 5.39 5.71
CA ARG A 264 27.98 5.05 4.89
C ARG A 264 29.00 4.38 5.84
N ARG A 265 29.13 3.07 5.73
CA ARG A 265 30.36 2.39 6.14
C ARG A 265 31.35 2.41 4.99
#